data_c7458a3f6c062228cf73f1828914a1fb
#
_entry.id   c7458a3f6c062228cf73f1828914a1fb
#
_cell.length_a   1.000
_cell.length_b   1.000
_cell.length_c   1.000
_cell.angle_alpha   90.00
_cell.angle_beta   90.00
_cell.angle_gamma   90.00
#
_symmetry.space_group_name_H-M   'P 1'
#
loop_
_entity.id
_entity.type
_entity.pdbx_description
1 polymer ?
#
loop_
_entity_poly.entity_id
_entity_poly.type
_entity_poly.pdbx_seq_one_letter_code
_entity_poly.pdbx_strand_id
1 'polypeptide(L)'
;MKKVLVLSAFIVGAMFMSSNVRAQANWEAGVRFGSPAFALDATIPIGISPRLHTAAYFSNDFGIGAYFDWMFSLDGGPSGLKFYPGVGPEFFFVPNNFQFNIAGDFGAEYSFDFPLTIGFDWRPRFETTNDFNFSAGNWGFIARFRFGEGVSFSKAN
;
A
#
# COMPACT_ATOMS: atom_id res chain seq x y z
N MET A 1 -24.28 -9.04 -3.47
CA MET A 1 -23.89 -10.20 -2.67
C MET A 1 -22.48 -10.71 -2.99
N LYS A 2 -22.07 -10.94 -4.26
CA LYS A 2 -20.71 -11.42 -4.60
C LYS A 2 -19.58 -10.46 -4.14
N LYS A 3 -19.77 -9.15 -4.19
CA LYS A 3 -18.77 -8.14 -3.77
C LYS A 3 -18.49 -8.17 -2.24
N VAL A 4 -19.52 -8.44 -1.44
CA VAL A 4 -19.38 -8.56 0.03
C VAL A 4 -18.63 -9.84 0.41
N LEU A 5 -18.82 -10.90 -0.34
CA LEU A 5 -18.18 -12.19 -0.08
C LEU A 5 -16.67 -12.15 -0.39
N VAL A 6 -16.26 -11.41 -1.41
CA VAL A 6 -14.84 -11.19 -1.75
C VAL A 6 -14.17 -10.32 -0.69
N LEU A 7 -14.84 -9.26 -0.22
CA LEU A 7 -14.33 -8.39 0.83
C LEU A 7 -14.16 -9.14 2.16
N SER A 8 -15.14 -9.97 2.54
CA SER A 8 -15.04 -10.79 3.75
C SER A 8 -13.94 -11.87 3.65
N ALA A 9 -13.74 -12.48 2.49
CA ALA A 9 -12.66 -13.44 2.26
C ALA A 9 -11.28 -12.78 2.38
N PHE A 10 -11.13 -11.52 1.93
CA PHE A 10 -9.89 -10.77 2.05
C PHE A 10 -9.59 -10.38 3.50
N ILE A 11 -10.60 -9.95 4.26
CA ILE A 11 -10.48 -9.62 5.69
C ILE A 11 -10.13 -10.88 6.50
N VAL A 12 -10.77 -12.01 6.22
CA VAL A 12 -10.49 -13.28 6.88
C VAL A 12 -9.10 -13.79 6.50
N GLY A 13 -8.67 -13.68 5.24
CA GLY A 13 -7.32 -14.02 4.80
C GLY A 13 -6.24 -13.19 5.51
N ALA A 14 -6.46 -11.89 5.67
CA ALA A 14 -5.56 -11.00 6.40
C ALA A 14 -5.46 -11.36 7.91
N MET A 15 -6.54 -11.84 8.53
CA MET A 15 -6.54 -12.30 9.91
C MET A 15 -5.75 -13.61 10.12
N PHE A 16 -5.72 -14.51 9.14
CA PHE A 16 -4.95 -15.76 9.22
C PHE A 16 -3.45 -15.57 9.01
N MET A 17 -2.99 -14.48 8.40
CA MET A 17 -1.58 -14.17 8.26
C MET A 17 -0.93 -13.67 9.56
N SER A 18 -1.71 -13.37 10.59
CA SER A 18 -1.23 -12.75 11.83
C SER A 18 -0.59 -13.70 12.85
N SER A 19 -0.57 -15.02 12.63
CA SER A 19 -0.29 -15.98 13.72
C SER A 19 1.17 -16.42 13.87
N ASN A 20 2.13 -16.06 13.00
CA ASN A 20 3.51 -16.55 13.12
C ASN A 20 4.62 -15.60 12.67
N VAL A 21 4.39 -14.32 12.49
CA VAL A 21 5.47 -13.36 12.24
C VAL A 21 6.03 -12.88 13.57
N ARG A 22 6.91 -13.67 14.16
CA ARG A 22 7.85 -13.21 15.18
C ARG A 22 8.90 -12.38 14.46
N ALA A 23 8.84 -11.10 14.61
CA ALA A 23 9.89 -10.09 14.65
C ALA A 23 9.23 -8.76 14.34
N GLN A 24 9.39 -7.79 15.14
CA GLN A 24 9.46 -6.33 14.93
C GLN A 24 9.06 -5.76 13.52
N ALA A 25 8.23 -6.47 12.77
CA ALA A 25 7.74 -6.01 11.50
C ALA A 25 6.52 -5.13 11.76
N ASN A 26 6.75 -3.84 11.84
CA ASN A 26 5.69 -2.84 11.89
C ASN A 26 4.94 -2.84 10.55
N TRP A 27 3.94 -3.71 10.43
CA TRP A 27 3.05 -3.67 9.28
C TRP A 27 2.09 -2.50 9.43
N GLU A 28 1.70 -1.94 8.32
CA GLU A 28 0.81 -0.79 8.28
C GLU A 28 -0.41 -1.12 7.43
N ALA A 29 -1.57 -0.59 7.81
CA ALA A 29 -2.77 -0.65 7.00
C ALA A 29 -3.55 0.66 7.11
N GLY A 30 -4.21 1.02 6.03
CA GLY A 30 -4.94 2.26 5.94
C GLY A 30 -5.63 2.46 4.61
N VAL A 31 -5.65 3.70 4.17
CA VAL A 31 -6.37 4.13 2.98
C VAL A 31 -5.50 4.99 2.08
N ARG A 32 -5.78 4.91 0.79
CA ARG A 32 -5.22 5.77 -0.26
C ARG A 32 -6.35 6.48 -0.98
N PHE A 33 -6.24 7.81 -1.09
CA PHE A 33 -7.19 8.67 -1.79
C PHE A 33 -6.51 9.28 -3.00
N GLY A 34 -7.08 9.13 -4.17
CA GLY A 34 -6.53 9.72 -5.40
C GLY A 34 -7.01 9.03 -6.66
N SER A 35 -6.24 9.16 -7.72
CA SER A 35 -6.47 8.47 -8.98
C SER A 35 -5.74 7.10 -8.98
N PRO A 36 -6.31 6.06 -9.60
CA PRO A 36 -7.58 6.03 -10.33
C PRO A 36 -8.79 5.86 -9.40
N ALA A 37 -8.57 5.59 -8.12
CA ALA A 37 -9.64 5.23 -7.19
C ALA A 37 -9.20 5.38 -5.73
N PHE A 38 -10.17 5.35 -4.82
CA PHE A 38 -9.95 5.02 -3.42
C PHE A 38 -9.40 3.60 -3.30
N ALA A 39 -8.44 3.39 -2.39
CA ALA A 39 -7.93 2.05 -2.12
C ALA A 39 -7.77 1.80 -0.61
N LEU A 40 -7.94 0.54 -0.21
CA LEU A 40 -7.35 0.04 1.02
C LEU A 40 -5.88 -0.25 0.72
N ASP A 41 -5.01 0.16 1.63
CA ASP A 41 -3.57 0.18 1.43
C ASP A 41 -2.88 -0.48 2.61
N ALA A 42 -1.91 -1.36 2.35
CA ALA A 42 -1.19 -2.03 3.42
C ALA A 42 0.27 -2.28 3.02
N THR A 43 1.17 -2.20 4.01
CA THR A 43 2.60 -2.47 3.81
C THR A 43 3.12 -3.45 4.85
N ILE A 44 4.01 -4.33 4.41
CA ILE A 44 4.67 -5.35 5.24
C ILE A 44 6.17 -5.27 4.96
N PRO A 45 7.00 -4.90 5.94
CA PRO A 45 8.45 -4.97 5.79
C PRO A 45 8.90 -6.41 5.54
N ILE A 46 9.75 -6.62 4.53
CA ILE A 46 10.32 -7.94 4.19
C ILE A 46 11.85 -7.95 4.29
N GLY A 47 12.41 -6.88 4.86
CA GLY A 47 13.84 -6.73 5.09
C GLY A 47 14.14 -5.39 5.77
N ILE A 48 15.40 -4.97 5.73
CA ILE A 48 15.83 -3.69 6.33
C ILE A 48 15.29 -2.51 5.51
N SER A 49 15.36 -2.59 4.19
CA SER A 49 14.91 -1.56 3.28
C SER A 49 13.71 -1.96 2.42
N PRO A 50 13.58 -3.22 1.95
CA PRO A 50 12.47 -3.60 1.11
C PRO A 50 11.20 -3.87 1.92
N ARG A 51 10.05 -3.53 1.30
CA ARG A 51 8.71 -3.87 1.81
C ARG A 51 7.81 -4.35 0.68
N LEU A 52 6.86 -5.20 1.02
CA LEU A 52 5.72 -5.50 0.19
C LEU A 52 4.63 -4.45 0.45
N HIS A 53 4.17 -3.79 -0.59
CA HIS A 53 3.10 -2.80 -0.55
C HIS A 53 1.92 -3.33 -1.35
N THR A 54 0.75 -3.37 -0.78
CA THR A 54 -0.46 -3.91 -1.41
C THR A 54 -1.57 -2.89 -1.40
N ALA A 55 -2.37 -2.86 -2.46
CA ALA A 55 -3.52 -1.98 -2.58
C ALA A 55 -4.73 -2.75 -3.13
N ALA A 56 -5.90 -2.50 -2.55
CA ALA A 56 -7.18 -2.95 -3.09
C ALA A 56 -7.99 -1.72 -3.51
N TYR A 57 -8.15 -1.54 -4.81
CA TYR A 57 -8.79 -0.37 -5.43
C TYR A 57 -10.30 -0.55 -5.53
N PHE A 58 -11.04 0.51 -5.23
CA PHE A 58 -12.50 0.55 -5.29
C PHE A 58 -12.93 1.77 -6.11
N SER A 59 -13.36 1.51 -7.34
CA SER A 59 -14.01 2.47 -8.22
C SER A 59 -15.23 1.82 -8.86
N ASN A 60 -15.54 2.17 -10.10
CA ASN A 60 -16.51 1.40 -10.89
C ASN A 60 -16.06 -0.06 -11.06
N ASP A 61 -14.74 -0.28 -11.10
CA ASP A 61 -14.11 -1.58 -11.23
C ASP A 61 -13.29 -1.88 -9.96
N PHE A 62 -13.26 -3.14 -9.56
CA PHE A 62 -12.41 -3.61 -8.47
C PHE A 62 -11.01 -3.91 -9.00
N GLY A 63 -9.98 -3.49 -8.26
CA GLY A 63 -8.59 -3.78 -8.61
C GLY A 63 -7.76 -4.19 -7.41
N ILE A 64 -6.67 -4.89 -7.67
CA ILE A 64 -5.64 -5.21 -6.69
C ILE A 64 -4.26 -4.87 -7.26
N GLY A 65 -3.37 -4.37 -6.40
CA GLY A 65 -1.97 -4.10 -6.72
C GLY A 65 -1.06 -4.69 -5.67
N ALA A 66 0.13 -5.11 -6.08
CA ALA A 66 1.19 -5.55 -5.18
C ALA A 66 2.52 -5.01 -5.69
N TYR A 67 3.22 -4.25 -4.87
CA TYR A 67 4.44 -3.55 -5.25
C TYR A 67 5.58 -3.97 -4.33
N PHE A 68 6.76 -3.99 -4.87
CA PHE A 68 7.99 -4.15 -4.13
C PHE A 68 8.66 -2.79 -4.06
N ASP A 69 8.67 -2.20 -2.85
CA ASP A 69 9.24 -0.88 -2.59
C ASP A 69 10.57 -0.99 -1.88
N TRP A 70 11.49 -0.09 -2.21
CA TRP A 70 12.75 0.12 -1.50
C TRP A 70 12.69 1.41 -0.71
N MET A 71 12.76 1.29 0.63
CA MET A 71 12.70 2.41 1.55
C MET A 71 14.07 3.02 1.76
N PHE A 72 14.18 4.35 1.70
CA PHE A 72 15.38 5.08 2.08
C PHE A 72 15.05 6.41 2.74
N SER A 73 15.98 6.90 3.56
CA SER A 73 15.92 8.21 4.21
C SER A 73 17.03 9.09 3.65
N LEU A 74 16.82 10.39 3.64
CA LEU A 74 17.87 11.33 3.28
C LEU A 74 18.73 11.66 4.52
N ASP A 75 20.04 11.63 4.35
CA ASP A 75 20.96 12.03 5.40
C ASP A 75 20.74 13.49 5.83
N GLY A 76 20.56 13.71 7.13
CA GLY A 76 20.26 15.05 7.67
C GLY A 76 18.80 15.50 7.53
N GLY A 77 17.92 14.65 6.98
CA GLY A 77 16.49 14.92 6.93
C GLY A 77 15.76 14.59 8.25
N PRO A 78 14.46 14.93 8.34
CA PRO A 78 13.62 14.56 9.49
C PRO A 78 13.58 13.04 9.68
N SER A 79 13.70 12.54 10.90
CA SER A 79 13.81 11.13 11.23
C SER A 79 12.62 10.28 10.78
N GLY A 80 11.44 10.87 10.61
CA GLY A 80 10.23 10.19 10.15
C GLY A 80 10.04 10.19 8.63
N LEU A 81 10.82 10.99 7.89
CA LEU A 81 10.64 11.15 6.44
C LEU A 81 11.39 10.05 5.68
N LYS A 82 10.65 9.33 4.84
CA LYS A 82 11.18 8.27 3.98
C LYS A 82 10.69 8.44 2.56
N PHE A 83 11.50 7.99 1.62
CA PHE A 83 11.17 7.92 0.21
C PHE A 83 11.21 6.48 -0.26
N TYR A 84 10.48 6.17 -1.32
CA TYR A 84 10.52 4.85 -1.92
C TYR A 84 10.25 4.86 -3.41
N PRO A 85 11.10 4.26 -4.23
CA PRO A 85 10.75 3.73 -5.52
C PRO A 85 10.28 2.29 -5.37
N GLY A 86 9.27 1.91 -6.13
CA GLY A 86 8.74 0.56 -6.19
C GLY A 86 8.22 0.19 -7.56
N VAL A 87 7.95 -1.07 -7.76
CA VAL A 87 7.37 -1.61 -8.99
C VAL A 87 6.54 -2.86 -8.66
N GLY A 88 5.47 -3.06 -9.40
CA GLY A 88 4.67 -4.26 -9.24
C GLY A 88 3.51 -4.40 -10.20
N PRO A 89 2.84 -5.55 -10.18
CA PRO A 89 1.65 -5.81 -10.98
C PRO A 89 0.40 -5.19 -10.37
N GLU A 90 -0.51 -4.76 -11.25
CA GLU A 90 -1.87 -4.40 -10.93
C GLU A 90 -2.85 -5.20 -11.78
N PHE A 91 -3.96 -5.57 -11.18
CA PHE A 91 -5.04 -6.33 -11.79
C PHE A 91 -6.36 -5.62 -11.57
N PHE A 92 -7.07 -5.28 -12.65
CA PHE A 92 -8.41 -4.69 -12.58
C PHE A 92 -9.43 -5.64 -13.20
N PHE A 93 -10.53 -5.84 -12.48
CA PHE A 93 -11.64 -6.70 -12.88
C PHE A 93 -12.75 -5.82 -13.42
N VAL A 94 -12.73 -5.61 -14.75
CA VAL A 94 -13.74 -4.85 -15.47
C VAL A 94 -14.87 -5.78 -15.94
N PRO A 95 -16.09 -5.28 -16.22
CA PRO A 95 -17.18 -6.12 -16.71
C PRO A 95 -16.76 -6.91 -17.97
N ASN A 96 -16.87 -8.24 -17.89
CA ASN A 96 -16.54 -9.19 -18.96
C ASN A 96 -15.07 -9.17 -19.43
N ASN A 97 -14.15 -8.53 -18.68
CA ASN A 97 -12.74 -8.47 -19.04
C ASN A 97 -11.85 -8.42 -17.79
N PHE A 98 -10.56 -8.57 -18.05
CA PHE A 98 -9.50 -8.50 -17.05
C PHE A 98 -8.36 -7.64 -17.60
N GLN A 99 -7.93 -6.67 -16.82
CA GLN A 99 -6.84 -5.78 -17.21
C GLN A 99 -5.62 -6.04 -16.32
N PHE A 100 -4.50 -6.34 -16.95
CA PHE A 100 -3.20 -6.47 -16.31
C PHE A 100 -2.34 -5.26 -16.62
N ASN A 101 -1.70 -4.70 -15.59
CA ASN A 101 -0.78 -3.57 -15.70
C ASN A 101 0.52 -3.87 -14.96
N ILE A 102 1.59 -3.25 -15.39
CA ILE A 102 2.82 -3.10 -14.61
C ILE A 102 2.90 -1.64 -14.19
N ALA A 103 2.96 -1.39 -12.89
CA ALA A 103 3.00 -0.04 -12.34
C ALA A 103 4.28 0.22 -11.56
N GLY A 104 4.81 1.44 -11.67
CA GLY A 104 5.75 1.98 -10.71
C GLY A 104 5.01 2.41 -9.45
N ASP A 105 5.70 2.48 -8.32
CA ASP A 105 5.20 3.06 -7.07
C ASP A 105 6.29 3.97 -6.50
N PHE A 106 6.12 5.27 -6.63
CA PHE A 106 7.09 6.27 -6.20
C PHE A 106 6.44 7.17 -5.17
N GLY A 107 6.99 7.21 -3.96
CA GLY A 107 6.36 8.00 -2.93
C GLY A 107 7.30 8.57 -1.89
N ALA A 108 6.72 9.46 -1.10
CA ALA A 108 7.29 10.00 0.11
C ALA A 108 6.30 9.83 1.24
N GLU A 109 6.76 9.42 2.39
CA GLU A 109 5.93 9.22 3.57
C GLU A 109 6.60 9.76 4.82
N TYR A 110 5.79 10.21 5.76
CA TYR A 110 6.23 10.67 7.06
C TYR A 110 5.56 9.83 8.15
N SER A 111 6.39 9.17 8.95
CA SER A 111 5.96 8.39 10.12
C SER A 111 6.07 9.26 11.36
N PHE A 112 4.94 9.50 12.03
CA PHE A 112 4.89 10.27 13.27
C PHE A 112 5.37 9.44 14.47
N ASP A 113 5.63 10.10 15.62
CA ASP A 113 5.95 9.41 16.87
C ASP A 113 4.78 8.60 17.44
N PHE A 114 3.55 8.95 17.08
CA PHE A 114 2.36 8.13 17.31
C PHE A 114 2.10 7.22 16.08
N PRO A 115 1.32 6.14 16.20
CA PRO A 115 1.23 5.09 15.17
C PRO A 115 0.46 5.50 13.91
N LEU A 116 0.82 6.60 13.30
CA LEU A 116 0.30 7.12 12.04
C LEU A 116 1.44 7.36 11.05
N THR A 117 1.24 6.95 9.81
CA THR A 117 2.06 7.32 8.65
C THR A 117 1.16 8.03 7.65
N ILE A 118 1.58 9.19 7.17
CA ILE A 118 0.96 9.87 6.03
C ILE A 118 1.93 9.91 4.86
N GLY A 119 1.43 9.89 3.65
CA GLY A 119 2.28 9.91 2.47
C GLY A 119 1.57 10.41 1.23
N PHE A 120 2.38 10.56 0.20
CA PHE A 120 1.94 10.88 -1.14
C PHE A 120 2.69 9.97 -2.11
N ASP A 121 1.99 9.39 -3.08
CA ASP A 121 2.57 8.52 -4.09
C ASP A 121 2.17 8.90 -5.51
N TRP A 122 2.96 8.41 -6.43
CA TRP A 122 2.73 8.44 -7.86
C TRP A 122 2.92 7.03 -8.42
N ARG A 123 1.86 6.50 -9.07
CA ARG A 123 1.83 5.14 -9.61
C ARG A 123 1.65 5.15 -11.13
N PRO A 124 2.68 5.54 -11.92
CA PRO A 124 2.61 5.41 -13.37
C PRO A 124 2.44 3.95 -13.75
N ARG A 125 1.61 3.68 -14.75
CA ARG A 125 1.32 2.30 -15.17
C ARG A 125 1.43 2.13 -16.68
N PHE A 126 1.84 0.93 -17.05
CA PHE A 126 1.76 0.42 -18.41
C PHE A 126 0.62 -0.60 -18.49
N GLU A 127 -0.38 -0.28 -19.27
CA GLU A 127 -1.52 -1.16 -19.55
C GLU A 127 -1.12 -2.11 -20.66
N THR A 128 -1.28 -3.43 -20.44
CA THR A 128 -0.73 -4.45 -21.34
C THR A 128 -1.81 -5.31 -22.03
N THR A 129 -3.09 -5.14 -21.67
CA THR A 129 -4.12 -6.13 -22.04
C THR A 129 -4.73 -5.92 -23.42
N ASN A 130 -4.90 -4.69 -23.90
CA ASN A 130 -5.56 -4.44 -25.20
C ASN A 130 -4.63 -3.70 -26.17
N ASP A 131 -4.14 -2.54 -25.75
CA ASP A 131 -3.12 -1.77 -26.45
C ASP A 131 -2.10 -1.33 -25.41
N PHE A 132 -0.82 -1.37 -25.78
CA PHE A 132 0.22 -0.91 -24.89
C PHE A 132 0.09 0.61 -24.68
N ASN A 133 -0.44 0.99 -23.52
CA ASN A 133 -0.69 2.38 -23.18
C ASN A 133 0.01 2.77 -21.88
N PHE A 134 0.51 4.01 -21.79
CA PHE A 134 1.14 4.54 -20.59
C PHE A 134 0.23 5.57 -19.93
N SER A 135 -0.07 5.36 -18.66
CA SER A 135 -0.85 6.29 -17.83
C SER A 135 0.02 6.85 -16.71
N ALA A 136 0.21 8.16 -16.69
CA ALA A 136 0.98 8.88 -15.68
C ALA A 136 0.12 9.62 -14.64
N GLY A 137 -1.20 9.62 -14.77
CA GLY A 137 -2.12 10.42 -13.97
C GLY A 137 -2.49 9.84 -12.60
N ASN A 138 -1.78 8.83 -12.11
CA ASN A 138 -2.17 8.09 -10.91
C ASN A 138 -1.43 8.60 -9.66
N TRP A 139 -1.98 9.63 -9.03
CA TRP A 139 -1.48 10.24 -7.80
C TRP A 139 -2.37 9.93 -6.62
N GLY A 140 -1.81 9.79 -5.42
CA GLY A 140 -2.58 9.52 -4.23
C GLY A 140 -1.98 10.03 -2.94
N PHE A 141 -2.85 10.34 -1.98
CA PHE A 141 -2.51 10.57 -0.58
C PHE A 141 -2.79 9.31 0.21
N ILE A 142 -1.89 9.00 1.13
CA ILE A 142 -1.92 7.79 1.94
C ILE A 142 -2.03 8.17 3.40
N ALA A 143 -2.85 7.45 4.15
CA ALA A 143 -2.89 7.49 5.60
C ALA A 143 -2.97 6.06 6.14
N ARG A 144 -1.94 5.61 6.87
CA ARG A 144 -1.82 4.25 7.41
C ARG A 144 -1.60 4.27 8.91
N PHE A 145 -2.18 3.31 9.59
CA PHE A 145 -1.90 3.02 11.00
C PHE A 145 -0.83 1.93 11.08
N ARG A 146 0.17 2.12 11.96
CA ARG A 146 1.23 1.16 12.23
C ARG A 146 0.81 0.19 13.32
N PHE A 147 0.94 -1.10 13.04
CA PHE A 147 0.67 -2.18 13.98
C PHE A 147 1.99 -2.84 14.39
N GLY A 148 2.12 -3.26 15.65
CA GLY A 148 3.30 -3.98 16.14
C GLY A 148 4.32 -3.13 16.90
N GLU A 149 4.27 -1.81 16.85
CA GLU A 149 4.94 -0.99 17.86
C GLU A 149 4.12 -1.09 19.15
N GLY A 150 4.72 -1.60 20.22
CA GLY A 150 4.11 -1.54 21.53
C GLY A 150 3.80 -0.09 21.83
N VAL A 151 2.52 0.26 21.88
CA VAL A 151 2.07 1.58 22.31
C VAL A 151 2.47 1.72 23.78
N SER A 152 3.68 2.22 24.03
CA SER A 152 4.14 2.58 25.34
C SER A 152 3.41 3.87 25.72
N PHE A 153 2.24 3.72 26.31
CA PHE A 153 1.66 4.82 27.07
C PHE A 153 2.58 5.04 28.29
N SER A 154 3.51 5.98 28.14
CA SER A 154 4.29 6.48 29.28
C SER A 154 3.26 6.96 30.30
N LYS A 155 3.14 6.25 31.45
CA LYS A 155 2.43 6.76 32.61
C LYS A 155 3.13 8.05 33.00
N ALA A 156 2.47 9.18 32.78
CA ALA A 156 2.83 10.42 33.42
C ALA A 156 2.70 10.19 34.95
N ASN A 157 3.82 10.28 35.63
CA ASN A 157 3.89 10.42 37.07
C ASN A 157 3.60 11.87 37.45
#